data_d35438eed891ab4fa4d8fc0ed358eb4c
#
_entry.id   d35438eed891ab4fa4d8fc0ed358eb4c
#
_cell.length_a   1.000
_cell.length_b   1.000
_cell.length_c   1.000
_cell.angle_alpha   90.00
_cell.angle_beta   90.00
_cell.angle_gamma   90.00
#
_symmetry.space_group_name_H-M   'P 1'
#
loop_
_entity.id
_entity.type
_entity.pdbx_description
1 polymer ?
#
loop_
_entity_poly.entity_id
_entity_poly.type
_entity_poly.pdbx_seq_one_letter_code
_entity_poly.pdbx_strand_id
1 'polypeptide(L)'
;TAFACILVFALLRGVLRYAEQASNHYIAFKLLALIRDKVFGALRRLTPAKLEGRDRGDLISLITADIEALEVFYAHTISPVCIACICVIGMTGFVGSWHILPALVLLAGYLLVGVALPVWSAKRGDRAAREYRQALADTNSYVLESLRGLKDTLQYQDTAARAEGITAHSEMLGEKQKAMKYREGLTVAITNTLILLTVLAVLGVSLNLYQSGKMGVEGVLVCTLSALSSFGPVVALANLGASLT
;
A
#
# COMPACT_ATOMS: atom_id res chain seq x y z
N THR A 1 15.40 18.47 30.94
CA THR A 1 16.24 18.16 29.75
C THR A 1 15.61 17.08 28.88
N ALA A 2 15.22 15.87 29.40
CA ALA A 2 14.63 14.80 28.59
C ALA A 2 13.33 15.22 27.88
N PHE A 3 12.43 15.90 28.57
CA PHE A 3 11.17 16.40 27.98
C PHE A 3 11.42 17.38 26.82
N ALA A 4 12.39 18.30 26.96
CA ALA A 4 12.75 19.21 25.88
C ALA A 4 13.30 18.45 24.65
N CYS A 5 14.13 17.44 24.86
CA CYS A 5 14.63 16.58 23.77
C CYS A 5 13.47 15.86 23.04
N ILE A 6 12.52 15.29 23.78
CA ILE A 6 11.35 14.63 23.19
C ILE A 6 10.53 15.62 22.37
N LEU A 7 10.30 16.82 22.86
CA LEU A 7 9.57 17.87 22.13
C LEU A 7 10.29 18.26 20.83
N VAL A 8 11.61 18.48 20.90
CA VAL A 8 12.43 18.79 19.72
C VAL A 8 12.37 17.66 18.68
N PHE A 9 12.53 16.41 19.11
CA PHE A 9 12.43 15.27 18.20
C PHE A 9 11.02 15.11 17.59
N ALA A 10 9.97 15.41 18.36
CA ALA A 10 8.60 15.36 17.85
C ALA A 10 8.37 16.43 16.75
N LEU A 11 8.84 17.65 16.97
CA LEU A 11 8.76 18.73 15.96
C LEU A 11 9.62 18.40 14.73
N LEU A 12 10.86 17.95 14.95
CA LEU A 12 11.78 17.59 13.89
C LEU A 12 11.22 16.45 13.03
N ARG A 13 10.57 15.45 13.65
CA ARG A 13 9.88 14.37 12.94
C ARG A 13 8.81 14.90 11.98
N GLY A 14 8.02 15.89 12.40
CA GLY A 14 7.01 16.52 11.54
C GLY A 14 7.62 17.22 10.32
N VAL A 15 8.67 18.01 10.55
CA VAL A 15 9.41 18.71 9.47
C VAL A 15 10.05 17.72 8.51
N LEU A 16 10.74 16.70 9.03
CA LEU A 16 11.38 15.67 8.20
C LEU A 16 10.35 14.87 7.39
N ARG A 17 9.19 14.55 7.98
CA ARG A 17 8.11 13.88 7.27
C ARG A 17 7.54 14.72 6.14
N TYR A 18 7.37 16.01 6.38
CA TYR A 18 6.97 16.95 5.33
C TYR A 18 8.01 17.04 4.20
N ALA A 19 9.29 17.18 4.57
CA ALA A 19 10.38 17.24 3.60
C ALA A 19 10.50 15.97 2.76
N GLU A 20 10.35 14.80 3.38
CA GLU A 20 10.31 13.51 2.71
C GLU A 20 9.17 13.48 1.67
N GLN A 21 7.95 13.81 2.10
CA GLN A 21 6.78 13.76 1.22
C GLN A 21 6.89 14.77 0.07
N ALA A 22 7.31 16.01 0.36
CA ALA A 22 7.54 17.04 -0.65
C ALA A 22 8.61 16.63 -1.67
N SER A 23 9.71 16.04 -1.21
CA SER A 23 10.79 15.55 -2.08
C SER A 23 10.33 14.40 -2.97
N ASN A 24 9.57 13.45 -2.43
CA ASN A 24 9.04 12.33 -3.19
C ASN A 24 8.12 12.79 -4.32
N HIS A 25 7.17 13.67 -4.03
CA HIS A 25 6.29 14.23 -5.05
C HIS A 25 7.05 15.10 -6.08
N TYR A 26 8.00 15.90 -5.63
CA TYR A 26 8.83 16.70 -6.54
C TYR A 26 9.59 15.82 -7.55
N ILE A 27 10.22 14.75 -7.07
CA ILE A 27 10.95 13.79 -7.92
C ILE A 27 9.99 13.09 -8.88
N ALA A 28 8.84 12.62 -8.39
CA ALA A 28 7.85 11.92 -9.18
C ALA A 28 7.30 12.82 -10.30
N PHE A 29 6.89 14.06 -10.01
CA PHE A 29 6.41 15.00 -11.02
C PHE A 29 7.48 15.41 -12.03
N LYS A 30 8.72 15.56 -11.59
CA LYS A 30 9.82 15.86 -12.51
C LYS A 30 10.13 14.71 -13.44
N LEU A 31 10.08 13.47 -12.93
CA LEU A 31 10.24 12.25 -13.73
C LEU A 31 9.09 12.10 -14.73
N LEU A 32 7.84 12.32 -14.28
CA LEU A 32 6.65 12.33 -15.12
C LEU A 32 6.80 13.31 -16.29
N ALA A 33 7.19 14.54 -16.02
CA ALA A 33 7.40 15.56 -17.04
C ALA A 33 8.48 15.13 -18.05
N LEU A 34 9.59 14.55 -17.57
CA LEU A 34 10.68 14.05 -18.43
C LEU A 34 10.24 12.89 -19.33
N ILE A 35 9.49 11.94 -18.77
CA ILE A 35 8.98 10.78 -19.52
C ILE A 35 7.98 11.28 -20.58
N ARG A 36 7.06 12.16 -20.20
CA ARG A 36 6.06 12.74 -21.11
C ARG A 36 6.71 13.49 -22.28
N ASP A 37 7.75 14.28 -22.00
CA ASP A 37 8.50 14.99 -23.05
C ASP A 37 9.19 14.02 -24.02
N LYS A 38 9.85 12.97 -23.49
CA LYS A 38 10.51 11.94 -24.32
C LYS A 38 9.50 11.15 -25.17
N VAL A 39 8.37 10.74 -24.58
CA VAL A 39 7.31 10.01 -25.31
C VAL A 39 6.72 10.90 -26.40
N PHE A 40 6.40 12.15 -26.08
CA PHE A 40 5.90 13.10 -27.06
C PHE A 40 6.90 13.37 -28.19
N GLY A 41 8.18 13.52 -27.85
CA GLY A 41 9.27 13.66 -28.83
C GLY A 41 9.40 12.44 -29.76
N ALA A 42 9.23 11.23 -29.24
CA ALA A 42 9.23 10.00 -30.02
C ALA A 42 8.00 9.91 -30.93
N LEU A 43 6.80 10.22 -30.42
CA LEU A 43 5.57 10.23 -31.23
C LEU A 43 5.65 11.26 -32.36
N ARG A 44 6.19 12.44 -32.11
CA ARG A 44 6.37 13.49 -33.17
C ARG A 44 7.31 13.02 -34.27
N ARG A 45 8.33 12.20 -33.99
CA ARG A 45 9.24 11.63 -35.00
C ARG A 45 8.59 10.51 -35.81
N LEU A 46 7.59 9.83 -35.26
CA LEU A 46 6.87 8.73 -35.91
C LEU A 46 5.68 9.21 -36.77
N THR A 47 5.24 10.45 -36.59
CA THR A 47 4.16 11.07 -37.34
C THR A 47 4.66 11.53 -38.73
N PRO A 48 3.83 11.39 -39.82
CA PRO A 48 2.51 10.72 -39.83
C PRO A 48 2.61 9.21 -40.13
N ALA A 49 3.66 8.75 -40.79
CA ALA A 49 3.70 7.48 -41.52
C ALA A 49 3.52 6.21 -40.64
N LYS A 50 3.97 6.22 -39.35
CA LYS A 50 3.87 5.06 -38.49
C LYS A 50 2.71 5.12 -37.48
N LEU A 51 2.02 6.26 -37.41
CA LEU A 51 0.86 6.43 -36.54
C LEU A 51 -0.46 6.37 -37.28
N GLU A 52 -0.40 6.35 -38.62
CA GLU A 52 -1.54 6.19 -39.49
C GLU A 52 -2.21 4.83 -39.25
N GLY A 53 -3.51 4.84 -38.89
CA GLY A 53 -4.25 3.61 -38.51
C GLY A 53 -4.22 3.22 -37.03
N ARG A 54 -3.48 3.94 -36.15
CA ARG A 54 -3.57 3.77 -34.70
C ARG A 54 -4.73 4.61 -34.12
N ASP A 55 -5.39 4.03 -33.12
CA ASP A 55 -6.43 4.76 -32.40
C ASP A 55 -5.80 5.95 -31.63
N ARG A 56 -6.37 7.14 -31.86
CA ARG A 56 -5.94 8.36 -31.15
C ARG A 56 -6.20 8.27 -29.65
N GLY A 57 -7.24 7.55 -29.25
CA GLY A 57 -7.57 7.30 -27.85
C GLY A 57 -6.48 6.52 -27.14
N ASP A 58 -5.92 5.46 -27.76
CA ASP A 58 -4.81 4.68 -27.23
C ASP A 58 -3.56 5.53 -27.01
N LEU A 59 -3.24 6.41 -27.97
CA LEU A 59 -2.08 7.29 -27.84
C LEU A 59 -2.25 8.34 -26.75
N ILE A 60 -3.44 8.86 -26.56
CA ILE A 60 -3.74 9.78 -25.46
C ILE A 60 -3.67 9.05 -24.12
N SER A 61 -4.24 7.86 -24.04
CA SER A 61 -4.17 7.02 -22.83
C SER A 61 -2.73 6.72 -22.43
N LEU A 62 -1.87 6.37 -23.37
CA LEU A 62 -0.44 6.14 -23.13
C LEU A 62 0.25 7.39 -22.53
N ILE A 63 -0.04 8.59 -23.04
CA ILE A 63 0.59 9.84 -22.58
C ILE A 63 0.04 10.32 -21.25
N THR A 64 -1.19 9.93 -20.90
CA THR A 64 -1.86 10.33 -19.67
C THR A 64 -1.82 9.20 -18.62
N ALA A 65 -2.69 8.21 -18.76
CA ALA A 65 -2.92 7.19 -17.73
C ALA A 65 -1.71 6.30 -17.47
N ASP A 66 -1.02 5.83 -18.53
CA ASP A 66 0.13 4.90 -18.32
C ASP A 66 1.32 5.63 -17.72
N ILE A 67 1.55 6.89 -18.07
CA ILE A 67 2.63 7.69 -17.48
C ILE A 67 2.28 8.08 -16.03
N GLU A 68 1.02 8.39 -15.72
CA GLU A 68 0.56 8.65 -14.35
C GLU A 68 0.67 7.39 -13.47
N ALA A 69 0.43 6.20 -14.03
CA ALA A 69 0.66 4.95 -13.31
C ALA A 69 2.13 4.75 -12.90
N LEU A 70 3.09 5.20 -13.73
CA LEU A 70 4.51 5.22 -13.38
C LEU A 70 4.83 6.19 -12.23
N GLU A 71 4.16 7.36 -12.18
CA GLU A 71 4.32 8.29 -11.07
C GLU A 71 3.92 7.64 -9.74
N VAL A 72 2.72 7.04 -9.72
CA VAL A 72 2.21 6.33 -8.54
C VAL A 72 3.19 5.24 -8.10
N PHE A 73 3.71 4.47 -9.05
CA PHE A 73 4.71 3.44 -8.77
C PHE A 73 5.98 4.02 -8.12
N TYR A 74 6.57 5.08 -8.68
CA TYR A 74 7.78 5.68 -8.13
C TYR A 74 7.56 6.32 -6.77
N ALA A 75 6.51 7.16 -6.64
CA ALA A 75 6.24 7.88 -5.39
C ALA A 75 5.83 6.95 -4.23
N HIS A 76 5.07 5.92 -4.54
CA HIS A 76 4.47 5.06 -3.51
C HIS A 76 5.13 3.68 -3.34
N THR A 77 6.11 3.31 -4.17
CA THR A 77 6.78 2.01 -4.04
C THR A 77 8.25 2.16 -3.63
N ILE A 78 9.04 2.95 -4.35
CA ILE A 78 10.49 3.00 -4.13
C ILE A 78 10.82 3.59 -2.76
N SER A 79 10.23 4.73 -2.41
CA SER A 79 10.53 5.42 -1.15
C SER A 79 10.15 4.57 0.07
N PRO A 80 8.92 4.01 0.20
CA PRO A 80 8.58 3.13 1.31
C PRO A 80 9.47 1.89 1.42
N VAL A 81 9.89 1.29 0.29
CA VAL A 81 10.81 0.15 0.30
C VAL A 81 12.16 0.55 0.88
N CYS A 82 12.75 1.65 0.42
CA CYS A 82 14.03 2.14 0.93
C CYS A 82 13.94 2.46 2.43
N ILE A 83 12.87 3.15 2.86
CA ILE A 83 12.65 3.50 4.26
C ILE A 83 12.50 2.24 5.12
N ALA A 84 11.73 1.26 4.68
CA ALA A 84 11.57 -0.01 5.38
C ALA A 84 12.90 -0.76 5.51
N CYS A 85 13.70 -0.86 4.45
CA CYS A 85 15.01 -1.50 4.49
C CYS A 85 15.96 -0.81 5.47
N ILE A 86 16.07 0.52 5.40
CA ILE A 86 16.92 1.31 6.31
C ILE A 86 16.46 1.13 7.76
N CYS A 87 15.15 1.20 8.00
CA CYS A 87 14.57 1.02 9.32
C CYS A 87 14.83 -0.39 9.88
N VAL A 88 14.62 -1.44 9.09
CA VAL A 88 14.86 -2.83 9.48
C VAL A 88 16.32 -3.05 9.85
N ILE A 89 17.24 -2.61 8.99
CA ILE A 89 18.68 -2.74 9.25
C ILE A 89 19.10 -1.93 10.49
N GLY A 90 18.68 -0.67 10.57
CA GLY A 90 19.03 0.22 11.67
C GLY A 90 18.48 -0.26 13.02
N MET A 91 17.20 -0.68 13.07
CA MET A 91 16.57 -1.14 14.31
C MET A 91 17.07 -2.51 14.74
N THR A 92 17.31 -3.42 13.79
CA THR A 92 17.94 -4.72 14.10
C THR A 92 19.36 -4.54 14.63
N GLY A 93 20.16 -3.63 14.02
CA GLY A 93 21.49 -3.30 14.50
C GLY A 93 21.46 -2.63 15.88
N PHE A 94 20.53 -1.69 16.11
CA PHE A 94 20.35 -1.04 17.39
C PHE A 94 19.97 -1.99 18.51
N VAL A 95 18.99 -2.87 18.29
CA VAL A 95 18.62 -3.92 19.28
C VAL A 95 19.76 -4.93 19.43
N GLY A 96 20.48 -5.22 18.35
CA GLY A 96 21.65 -6.12 18.36
C GLY A 96 22.82 -5.60 19.17
N SER A 97 22.96 -4.27 19.33
CA SER A 97 23.98 -3.69 20.23
C SER A 97 23.75 -3.99 21.72
N TRP A 98 22.51 -4.30 22.12
CA TRP A 98 22.18 -4.77 23.44
C TRP A 98 22.36 -6.29 23.58
N HIS A 99 21.78 -7.08 22.66
CA HIS A 99 22.00 -8.52 22.58
C HIS A 99 21.48 -9.07 21.26
N ILE A 100 22.19 -10.08 20.71
CA ILE A 100 21.89 -10.65 19.39
C ILE A 100 20.54 -11.40 19.34
N LEU A 101 20.13 -12.07 20.42
CA LEU A 101 18.91 -12.90 20.42
C LEU A 101 17.63 -12.09 20.23
N PRO A 102 17.35 -10.99 20.96
CA PRO A 102 16.21 -10.12 20.69
C PRO A 102 16.24 -9.52 19.27
N ALA A 103 17.43 -9.19 18.76
CA ALA A 103 17.58 -8.67 17.38
C ALA A 103 17.19 -9.70 16.33
N LEU A 104 17.57 -10.96 16.49
CA LEU A 104 17.17 -12.03 15.57
C LEU A 104 15.66 -12.30 15.61
N VAL A 105 15.04 -12.27 16.80
CA VAL A 105 13.59 -12.39 16.92
C VAL A 105 12.88 -11.22 16.23
N LEU A 106 13.37 -10.01 16.42
CA LEU A 106 12.83 -8.81 15.78
C LEU A 106 12.95 -8.88 14.24
N LEU A 107 14.13 -9.30 13.75
CA LEU A 107 14.37 -9.49 12.31
C LEU A 107 13.42 -10.55 11.73
N ALA A 108 13.24 -11.68 12.41
CA ALA A 108 12.28 -12.70 11.99
C ALA A 108 10.85 -12.13 11.90
N GLY A 109 10.44 -11.30 12.87
CA GLY A 109 9.16 -10.60 12.85
C GLY A 109 9.02 -9.66 11.65
N TYR A 110 10.05 -8.89 11.33
CA TYR A 110 10.06 -8.02 10.15
C TYR A 110 9.93 -8.82 8.84
N LEU A 111 10.63 -9.94 8.71
CA LEU A 111 10.52 -10.79 7.53
C LEU A 111 9.15 -11.45 7.41
N LEU A 112 8.55 -11.87 8.53
CA LEU A 112 7.21 -12.43 8.54
C LEU A 112 6.15 -11.40 8.10
N VAL A 113 6.19 -10.20 8.68
CA VAL A 113 5.21 -9.13 8.40
C VAL A 113 5.48 -8.45 7.06
N GLY A 114 6.73 -8.16 6.73
CA GLY A 114 7.10 -7.37 5.56
C GLY A 114 7.23 -8.18 4.26
N VAL A 115 7.46 -9.49 4.35
CA VAL A 115 7.69 -10.34 3.17
C VAL A 115 6.74 -11.52 3.11
N ALA A 116 6.75 -12.39 4.14
CA ALA A 116 6.00 -13.63 4.09
C ALA A 116 4.48 -13.41 4.00
N LEU A 117 3.95 -12.50 4.81
CA LEU A 117 2.52 -12.21 4.85
C LEU A 117 2.02 -11.52 3.57
N PRO A 118 2.66 -10.49 3.00
CA PRO A 118 2.24 -9.92 1.72
C PRO A 118 2.27 -10.91 0.57
N VAL A 119 3.32 -11.72 0.46
CA VAL A 119 3.41 -12.77 -0.57
C VAL A 119 2.29 -13.81 -0.43
N TRP A 120 1.98 -14.22 0.80
CA TRP A 120 0.89 -15.13 1.07
C TRP A 120 -0.49 -14.51 0.78
N SER A 121 -0.70 -13.26 1.18
CA SER A 121 -1.93 -12.51 0.97
C SER A 121 -2.19 -12.25 -0.52
N ALA A 122 -1.17 -11.83 -1.28
CA ALA A 122 -1.28 -11.58 -2.72
C ALA A 122 -1.77 -12.82 -3.49
N LYS A 123 -1.23 -14.00 -3.18
CA LYS A 123 -1.66 -15.26 -3.83
C LYS A 123 -3.13 -15.63 -3.57
N ARG A 124 -3.73 -15.14 -2.49
CA ARG A 124 -5.12 -15.45 -2.08
C ARG A 124 -6.11 -14.31 -2.31
N GLY A 125 -5.64 -13.06 -2.32
CA GLY A 125 -6.49 -11.87 -2.42
C GLY A 125 -6.97 -11.54 -3.83
N ASP A 126 -6.19 -11.87 -4.82
CA ASP A 126 -6.40 -11.54 -6.23
C ASP A 126 -7.79 -11.90 -6.80
N ARG A 127 -8.33 -13.03 -6.37
CA ARG A 127 -9.63 -13.49 -6.90
C ARG A 127 -10.79 -12.60 -6.43
N ALA A 128 -10.86 -12.27 -5.14
CA ALA A 128 -11.96 -11.45 -4.59
C ALA A 128 -11.90 -10.01 -5.13
N ALA A 129 -10.68 -9.47 -5.28
CA ALA A 129 -10.48 -8.15 -5.86
C ALA A 129 -10.87 -8.10 -7.34
N ARG A 130 -10.54 -9.15 -8.12
CA ARG A 130 -10.98 -9.26 -9.52
C ARG A 130 -12.49 -9.39 -9.65
N GLU A 131 -13.12 -10.22 -8.82
CA GLU A 131 -14.58 -10.41 -8.83
C GLU A 131 -15.30 -9.10 -8.47
N TYR A 132 -14.77 -8.33 -7.51
CA TYR A 132 -15.31 -7.01 -7.17
C TYR A 132 -15.17 -6.02 -8.33
N ARG A 133 -13.97 -5.93 -8.96
CA ARG A 133 -13.75 -5.03 -10.10
C ARG A 133 -14.65 -5.37 -11.29
N GLN A 134 -14.85 -6.66 -11.56
CA GLN A 134 -15.76 -7.09 -12.62
C GLN A 134 -17.20 -6.69 -12.30
N ALA A 135 -17.69 -6.97 -11.09
CA ALA A 135 -19.03 -6.58 -10.67
C ALA A 135 -19.23 -5.05 -10.71
N LEU A 136 -18.20 -4.28 -10.36
CA LEU A 136 -18.22 -2.81 -10.45
C LEU A 136 -18.33 -2.35 -11.91
N ALA A 137 -17.55 -2.93 -12.82
CA ALA A 137 -17.59 -2.63 -14.25
C ALA A 137 -18.97 -2.97 -14.85
N ASP A 138 -19.52 -4.14 -14.51
CA ASP A 138 -20.84 -4.58 -14.98
C ASP A 138 -21.95 -3.65 -14.46
N THR A 139 -21.90 -3.28 -13.18
CA THR A 139 -22.85 -2.32 -12.57
C THR A 139 -22.77 -0.95 -13.24
N ASN A 140 -21.56 -0.42 -13.43
CA ASN A 140 -21.35 0.87 -14.09
C ASN A 140 -21.86 0.85 -15.55
N SER A 141 -21.61 -0.25 -16.29
CA SER A 141 -22.09 -0.40 -17.65
C SER A 141 -23.62 -0.44 -17.70
N TYR A 142 -24.26 -1.18 -16.79
CA TYR A 142 -25.72 -1.24 -16.70
C TYR A 142 -26.35 0.11 -16.35
N VAL A 143 -25.77 0.84 -15.39
CA VAL A 143 -26.24 2.20 -15.03
C VAL A 143 -26.07 3.16 -16.22
N LEU A 144 -24.92 3.14 -16.89
CA LEU A 144 -24.66 4.02 -18.03
C LEU A 144 -25.61 3.71 -19.21
N GLU A 145 -25.86 2.44 -19.48
CA GLU A 145 -26.83 1.99 -20.48
C GLU A 145 -28.25 2.46 -20.12
N SER A 146 -28.64 2.33 -18.86
CA SER A 146 -29.94 2.78 -18.36
C SER A 146 -30.12 4.31 -18.51
N LEU A 147 -29.05 5.09 -18.27
CA LEU A 147 -29.07 6.54 -18.48
C LEU A 147 -29.14 6.92 -19.95
N ARG A 148 -28.42 6.22 -20.82
CA ARG A 148 -28.44 6.47 -22.27
C ARG A 148 -29.80 6.10 -22.87
N GLY A 149 -30.42 5.01 -22.41
CA GLY A 149 -31.75 4.56 -22.81
C GLY A 149 -32.90 5.17 -22.04
N LEU A 150 -32.67 6.23 -21.23
CA LEU A 150 -33.70 6.79 -20.34
C LEU A 150 -34.95 7.23 -21.09
N LYS A 151 -34.80 7.83 -22.29
CA LYS A 151 -35.92 8.27 -23.13
C LYS A 151 -36.82 7.09 -23.53
N ASP A 152 -36.21 5.99 -23.94
CA ASP A 152 -36.91 4.77 -24.36
C ASP A 152 -37.60 4.10 -23.15
N THR A 153 -36.88 4.03 -22.01
CA THR A 153 -37.41 3.52 -20.75
C THR A 153 -38.66 4.27 -20.29
N LEU A 154 -38.67 5.60 -20.41
CA LEU A 154 -39.82 6.43 -20.11
C LEU A 154 -40.95 6.25 -21.11
N GLN A 155 -40.63 6.15 -22.40
CA GLN A 155 -41.63 5.97 -23.47
C GLN A 155 -42.35 4.63 -23.34
N TYR A 156 -41.62 3.55 -22.98
CA TYR A 156 -42.19 2.21 -22.82
C TYR A 156 -42.67 1.91 -21.39
N GLN A 157 -42.60 2.89 -20.48
CA GLN A 157 -42.99 2.77 -19.05
C GLN A 157 -42.28 1.64 -18.30
N ASP A 158 -41.03 1.34 -18.67
CA ASP A 158 -40.22 0.26 -18.10
C ASP A 158 -39.28 0.74 -16.96
N THR A 159 -39.66 1.83 -16.29
CA THR A 159 -38.86 2.45 -15.23
C THR A 159 -38.70 1.56 -13.99
N ALA A 160 -39.74 0.79 -13.64
CA ALA A 160 -39.71 -0.08 -12.47
C ALA A 160 -38.72 -1.25 -12.68
N ALA A 161 -38.77 -1.92 -13.84
CA ALA A 161 -37.86 -3.01 -14.16
C ALA A 161 -36.39 -2.54 -14.23
N ARG A 162 -36.13 -1.34 -14.78
CA ARG A 162 -34.78 -0.74 -14.78
C ARG A 162 -34.28 -0.41 -13.39
N ALA A 163 -35.12 0.16 -12.52
CA ALA A 163 -34.78 0.45 -11.13
C ALA A 163 -34.47 -0.84 -10.35
N GLU A 164 -35.27 -1.89 -10.52
CA GLU A 164 -35.04 -3.20 -9.93
C GLU A 164 -33.72 -3.81 -10.41
N GLY A 165 -33.42 -3.71 -11.70
CA GLY A 165 -32.14 -4.15 -12.26
C GLY A 165 -30.94 -3.42 -11.67
N ILE A 166 -31.01 -2.09 -11.48
CA ILE A 166 -29.95 -1.31 -10.82
C ILE A 166 -29.77 -1.79 -9.36
N THR A 167 -30.87 -2.04 -8.66
CA THR A 167 -30.84 -2.53 -7.27
C THR A 167 -30.18 -3.90 -7.20
N ALA A 168 -30.56 -4.84 -8.07
CA ALA A 168 -29.98 -6.18 -8.13
C ALA A 168 -28.44 -6.15 -8.41
N HIS A 169 -28.00 -5.31 -9.36
CA HIS A 169 -26.57 -5.13 -9.62
C HIS A 169 -25.84 -4.52 -8.42
N SER A 170 -26.46 -3.55 -7.72
CA SER A 170 -25.89 -2.93 -6.54
C SER A 170 -25.78 -3.90 -5.35
N GLU A 171 -26.77 -4.76 -5.15
CA GLU A 171 -26.72 -5.81 -4.13
C GLU A 171 -25.61 -6.82 -4.42
N MET A 172 -25.51 -7.32 -5.66
CA MET A 172 -24.43 -8.21 -6.07
C MET A 172 -23.06 -7.57 -5.88
N LEU A 173 -22.89 -6.29 -6.25
CA LEU A 173 -21.67 -5.52 -6.02
C LEU A 173 -21.35 -5.42 -4.53
N GLY A 174 -22.36 -5.15 -3.69
CA GLY A 174 -22.24 -5.10 -2.23
C GLY A 174 -21.71 -6.40 -1.63
N GLU A 175 -22.21 -7.56 -2.09
CA GLU A 175 -21.72 -8.87 -1.63
C GLU A 175 -20.26 -9.11 -2.04
N LYS A 176 -19.87 -8.74 -3.26
CA LYS A 176 -18.47 -8.84 -3.71
C LYS A 176 -17.55 -7.91 -2.93
N GLN A 177 -18.00 -6.68 -2.66
CA GLN A 177 -17.28 -5.71 -1.83
C GLN A 177 -17.09 -6.24 -0.41
N LYS A 178 -18.13 -6.80 0.20
CA LYS A 178 -18.07 -7.39 1.54
C LYS A 178 -17.06 -8.53 1.60
N ALA A 179 -17.05 -9.43 0.61
CA ALA A 179 -16.09 -10.53 0.54
C ALA A 179 -14.63 -10.01 0.42
N MET A 180 -14.40 -8.99 -0.39
CA MET A 180 -13.10 -8.34 -0.53
C MET A 180 -12.67 -7.68 0.79
N LYS A 181 -13.54 -6.87 1.40
CA LYS A 181 -13.27 -6.16 2.66
C LYS A 181 -13.06 -7.11 3.85
N TYR A 182 -13.77 -8.22 3.90
CA TYR A 182 -13.53 -9.26 4.92
C TYR A 182 -12.10 -9.82 4.84
N ARG A 183 -11.61 -10.11 3.63
CA ARG A 183 -10.25 -10.60 3.43
C ARG A 183 -9.19 -9.57 3.78
N GLU A 184 -9.42 -8.31 3.40
CA GLU A 184 -8.56 -7.19 3.78
C GLU A 184 -8.48 -7.06 5.31
N GLY A 185 -9.63 -7.05 5.99
CA GLY A 185 -9.70 -7.00 7.44
C GLY A 185 -9.00 -8.18 8.12
N LEU A 186 -9.13 -9.40 7.57
CA LEU A 186 -8.44 -10.58 8.07
C LEU A 186 -6.90 -10.44 7.94
N THR A 187 -6.43 -9.90 6.81
CA THR A 187 -4.99 -9.65 6.61
C THR A 187 -4.46 -8.64 7.64
N VAL A 188 -5.20 -7.54 7.88
CA VAL A 188 -4.85 -6.55 8.91
C VAL A 188 -4.84 -7.18 10.31
N ALA A 189 -5.82 -8.00 10.64
CA ALA A 189 -5.89 -8.69 11.93
C ALA A 189 -4.69 -9.63 12.13
N ILE A 190 -4.34 -10.43 11.12
CA ILE A 190 -3.16 -11.31 11.14
C ILE A 190 -1.88 -10.49 11.30
N THR A 191 -1.74 -9.39 10.56
CA THR A 191 -0.59 -8.48 10.66
C THR A 191 -0.40 -7.98 12.10
N ASN A 192 -1.45 -7.44 12.69
CA ASN A 192 -1.40 -6.90 14.06
C ASN A 192 -1.11 -7.99 15.09
N THR A 193 -1.67 -9.19 14.90
CA THR A 193 -1.39 -10.34 15.78
C THR A 193 0.06 -10.77 15.66
N LEU A 194 0.64 -10.86 14.47
CA LEU A 194 2.05 -11.20 14.28
C LEU A 194 3.00 -10.17 14.90
N ILE A 195 2.67 -8.88 14.77
CA ILE A 195 3.42 -7.79 15.41
C ILE A 195 3.39 -7.97 16.93
N LEU A 196 2.20 -8.15 17.51
CA LEU A 196 2.05 -8.36 18.95
C LEU A 196 2.84 -9.59 19.44
N LEU A 197 2.72 -10.70 18.74
CA LEU A 197 3.46 -11.91 19.05
C LEU A 197 4.99 -11.71 18.98
N THR A 198 5.46 -10.95 17.99
CA THR A 198 6.89 -10.62 17.87
C THR A 198 7.35 -9.75 19.03
N VAL A 199 6.57 -8.73 19.43
CA VAL A 199 6.90 -7.87 20.57
C VAL A 199 6.94 -8.69 21.88
N LEU A 200 5.95 -9.57 22.08
CA LEU A 200 5.92 -10.47 23.24
C LEU A 200 7.09 -11.45 23.24
N ALA A 201 7.49 -11.96 22.08
CA ALA A 201 8.66 -12.84 21.95
C ALA A 201 9.96 -12.09 22.27
N VAL A 202 10.13 -10.84 21.77
CA VAL A 202 11.27 -9.99 22.12
C VAL A 202 11.31 -9.72 23.62
N LEU A 203 10.17 -9.39 24.24
CA LEU A 203 10.06 -9.19 25.68
C LEU A 203 10.43 -10.48 26.44
N GLY A 204 9.89 -11.64 26.07
CA GLY A 204 10.16 -12.92 26.72
C GLY A 204 11.63 -13.32 26.65
N VAL A 205 12.27 -13.15 25.46
CA VAL A 205 13.70 -13.40 25.29
C VAL A 205 14.54 -12.42 26.11
N SER A 206 14.18 -11.13 26.12
CA SER A 206 14.90 -10.12 26.89
C SER A 206 14.77 -10.34 28.40
N LEU A 207 13.61 -10.79 28.92
CA LEU A 207 13.41 -11.15 30.31
C LEU A 207 14.23 -12.40 30.71
N ASN A 208 14.31 -13.39 29.86
CA ASN A 208 15.14 -14.57 30.10
C ASN A 208 16.63 -14.19 30.19
N LEU A 209 17.10 -13.30 29.34
CA LEU A 209 18.46 -12.76 29.36
C LEU A 209 18.73 -11.94 30.64
N TYR A 210 17.73 -11.19 31.11
CA TYR A 210 17.81 -10.47 32.37
C TYR A 210 17.95 -11.43 33.56
N GLN A 211 17.09 -12.45 33.65
CA GLN A 211 17.16 -13.48 34.70
C GLN A 211 18.50 -14.23 34.69
N SER A 212 19.11 -14.38 33.50
CA SER A 212 20.42 -15.01 33.32
C SER A 212 21.60 -14.08 33.64
N GLY A 213 21.34 -12.81 34.03
CA GLY A 213 22.39 -11.81 34.32
C GLY A 213 23.13 -11.29 33.06
N LYS A 214 22.65 -11.61 31.83
CA LYS A 214 23.30 -11.23 30.58
C LYS A 214 22.82 -9.88 30.03
N MET A 215 21.75 -9.30 30.58
CA MET A 215 21.15 -8.05 30.18
C MET A 215 20.60 -7.29 31.40
N GLY A 216 20.74 -5.97 31.43
CA GLY A 216 20.11 -5.12 32.43
C GLY A 216 18.64 -4.82 32.14
N VAL A 217 17.91 -4.29 33.13
CA VAL A 217 16.49 -3.85 32.95
C VAL A 217 16.34 -2.83 31.84
N GLU A 218 17.32 -1.95 31.70
CA GLU A 218 17.35 -0.95 30.61
C GLU A 218 17.32 -1.60 29.24
N GLY A 219 18.09 -2.69 29.04
CA GLY A 219 18.11 -3.43 27.79
C GLY A 219 16.75 -4.09 27.49
N VAL A 220 16.07 -4.64 28.51
CA VAL A 220 14.72 -5.21 28.35
C VAL A 220 13.74 -4.14 27.87
N LEU A 221 13.74 -2.96 28.51
CA LEU A 221 12.87 -1.85 28.17
C LEU A 221 13.15 -1.33 26.75
N VAL A 222 14.43 -1.09 26.45
CA VAL A 222 14.85 -0.55 25.15
C VAL A 222 14.52 -1.51 24.02
N CYS A 223 14.85 -2.80 24.14
CA CYS A 223 14.55 -3.78 23.11
C CYS A 223 13.04 -3.91 22.86
N THR A 224 12.24 -3.94 23.93
CA THR A 224 10.77 -4.10 23.82
C THR A 224 10.11 -2.84 23.21
N LEU A 225 10.48 -1.65 23.67
CA LEU A 225 9.94 -0.39 23.14
C LEU A 225 10.37 -0.18 21.68
N SER A 226 11.60 -0.53 21.35
CA SER A 226 12.10 -0.49 19.99
C SER A 226 11.30 -1.44 19.08
N ALA A 227 11.04 -2.66 19.52
CA ALA A 227 10.21 -3.58 18.78
C ALA A 227 8.78 -3.05 18.58
N LEU A 228 8.17 -2.46 19.62
CA LEU A 228 6.80 -1.94 19.55
C LEU A 228 6.68 -0.76 18.58
N SER A 229 7.68 0.12 18.51
CA SER A 229 7.60 1.38 17.75
C SER A 229 8.09 1.28 16.30
N SER A 230 8.78 0.21 15.90
CA SER A 230 9.52 0.13 14.65
C SER A 230 8.82 -0.56 13.48
N PHE A 231 7.65 -1.16 13.70
CA PHE A 231 6.91 -1.87 12.65
C PHE A 231 6.22 -0.96 11.62
N GLY A 232 6.05 0.34 11.90
CA GLY A 232 5.35 1.27 11.01
C GLY A 232 5.81 1.22 9.54
N PRO A 233 7.09 1.39 9.22
CA PRO A 233 7.59 1.30 7.86
C PRO A 233 7.41 -0.07 7.21
N VAL A 234 7.49 -1.16 7.99
CA VAL A 234 7.29 -2.54 7.50
C VAL A 234 5.83 -2.79 7.15
N VAL A 235 4.89 -2.29 7.96
CA VAL A 235 3.45 -2.35 7.67
C VAL A 235 3.10 -1.51 6.45
N ALA A 236 3.70 -0.32 6.30
CA ALA A 236 3.53 0.50 5.10
C ALA A 236 3.96 -0.25 3.83
N LEU A 237 5.11 -0.96 3.89
CA LEU A 237 5.58 -1.82 2.80
C LEU A 237 4.61 -2.98 2.52
N ALA A 238 4.10 -3.65 3.56
CA ALA A 238 3.15 -4.75 3.42
C ALA A 238 1.85 -4.32 2.73
N ASN A 239 1.38 -3.10 2.97
CA ASN A 239 0.17 -2.55 2.38
C ASN A 239 0.35 -2.11 0.91
N LEU A 240 1.58 -1.89 0.44
CA LEU A 240 1.84 -1.56 -0.98
C LEU A 240 1.40 -2.67 -1.93
N GLY A 241 1.59 -3.93 -1.55
CA GLY A 241 1.14 -5.07 -2.36
C GLY A 241 -0.37 -5.07 -2.60
N ALA A 242 -1.16 -4.52 -1.68
CA ALA A 242 -2.61 -4.41 -1.80
C ALA A 242 -3.07 -3.20 -2.65
N SER A 243 -2.24 -2.17 -2.80
CA SER A 243 -2.57 -0.96 -3.58
C SER A 243 -2.15 -1.05 -5.05
N LEU A 244 -1.28 -2.00 -5.42
CA LEU A 244 -0.78 -2.21 -6.79
C LEU A 244 -1.56 -3.30 -7.56
N THR A 245 -2.48 -4.00 -6.89
CA THR A 245 -3.37 -5.01 -7.47
C THR A 245 -4.80 -4.50 -7.62
#